data_0e70dd589e610169ec3cb2b2cdc4f1b8
#
_entry.id   0e70dd589e610169ec3cb2b2cdc4f1b8
#
_cell.length_a   1.000
_cell.length_b   1.000
_cell.length_c   1.000
_cell.angle_alpha   90.00
_cell.angle_beta   90.00
_cell.angle_gamma   90.00
#
_symmetry.space_group_name_H-M   'P 1'
#
loop_
_entity.id
_entity.type
_entity.pdbx_description
1 polymer ?
#
loop_
_entity_poly.entity_id
_entity_poly.type
_entity_poly.pdbx_seq_one_letter_code
_entity_poly.pdbx_strand_id
1 'polypeptide(L)'
;PYGAGDPTEDEQRIFRQWGPLNMSFDVRDLAVYPDTSRSAEGMRAIWQRTPWGSNTQLDGVLMVDPVFLQELTKISGNVTIPDGTVLTGDNTAEFLLNKVYVDYPVSMQDALFAQVAEQAVGSMFSNIDLAKLTKVAQLMGSMAEGRHFSMYAFDETAEKTISDAGFTAQTPSSEEHPQVGVYVTEQNPSKMGWYIHRTSKVTRSTCGNDGSQTYHVEYKMTNTLENSQIGALTSYILGSGGQGVEKTLIYAPAGGSISNLKTSGGSVTESRQETLNGKTVYASNATIAPGESVTYSFDVTTSTKAVSDLTIDQTPMGWIDSGVTT
;
A
#
# COMPACT_ATOMS: atom_id res chain seq x y z
N PRO A 1 4.23 -23.29 -0.61
CA PRO A 1 4.45 -24.59 -1.29
C PRO A 1 4.22 -24.52 -2.80
N TYR A 2 3.60 -23.47 -3.34
CA TYR A 2 3.28 -23.36 -4.77
C TYR A 2 4.22 -22.41 -5.55
N GLY A 3 5.32 -22.00 -4.94
CA GLY A 3 6.39 -21.23 -5.55
C GLY A 3 6.14 -19.73 -5.62
N ALA A 4 7.01 -19.06 -6.36
CA ALA A 4 6.99 -17.63 -6.56
C ALA A 4 5.97 -17.22 -7.64
N GLY A 5 5.49 -15.98 -7.57
CA GLY A 5 4.55 -15.40 -8.54
C GLY A 5 5.21 -14.81 -9.78
N ASP A 6 6.15 -15.54 -10.39
CA ASP A 6 6.83 -15.21 -11.64
C ASP A 6 7.37 -13.76 -11.69
N PRO A 7 8.24 -13.36 -10.74
CA PRO A 7 8.79 -12.01 -10.69
C PRO A 7 9.68 -11.71 -11.89
N THR A 8 9.66 -10.48 -12.40
CA THR A 8 10.59 -10.00 -13.41
C THR A 8 12.02 -9.92 -12.86
N GLU A 9 13.01 -9.78 -13.73
CA GLU A 9 14.40 -9.59 -13.31
C GLU A 9 14.56 -8.29 -12.48
N ASP A 10 13.88 -7.22 -12.87
CA ASP A 10 13.87 -5.96 -12.13
C ASP A 10 13.25 -6.12 -10.74
N GLU A 11 12.11 -6.81 -10.65
CA GLU A 11 11.45 -7.10 -9.37
C GLU A 11 12.36 -7.95 -8.46
N GLN A 12 13.00 -8.99 -9.01
CA GLN A 12 13.96 -9.79 -8.25
C GLN A 12 15.13 -8.95 -7.75
N ARG A 13 15.70 -8.10 -8.61
CA ARG A 13 16.83 -7.25 -8.26
C ARG A 13 16.44 -6.27 -7.16
N ILE A 14 15.32 -5.57 -7.29
CA ILE A 14 14.92 -4.51 -6.38
C ILE A 14 14.38 -5.06 -5.05
N PHE A 15 13.57 -6.11 -5.07
CA PHE A 15 12.90 -6.60 -3.86
C PHE A 15 13.67 -7.67 -3.10
N ARG A 16 14.65 -8.36 -3.69
CA ARG A 16 15.49 -9.34 -2.98
C ARG A 16 16.69 -8.78 -2.26
N GLN A 17 17.20 -7.64 -2.67
CA GLN A 17 18.52 -7.14 -2.22
C GLN A 17 18.55 -6.56 -0.81
N TRP A 18 17.48 -6.56 -0.04
CA TRP A 18 17.26 -5.53 0.93
C TRP A 18 16.80 -6.05 2.27
N GLY A 19 17.45 -5.54 3.30
CA GLY A 19 17.10 -5.73 4.66
C GLY A 19 17.18 -7.18 5.12
N PRO A 20 16.72 -7.46 6.33
CA PRO A 20 16.70 -8.80 6.89
C PRO A 20 15.64 -9.69 6.23
N LEU A 21 14.59 -9.11 5.65
CA LEU A 21 13.56 -9.86 4.93
C LEU A 21 13.99 -10.07 3.47
N ASN A 22 14.27 -11.32 3.13
CA ASN A 22 14.51 -11.74 1.76
C ASN A 22 13.17 -12.17 1.14
N MET A 23 12.62 -11.33 0.27
CA MET A 23 11.31 -11.55 -0.34
C MET A 23 11.26 -12.88 -1.10
N SER A 24 10.27 -13.72 -0.80
CA SER A 24 10.08 -15.03 -1.42
C SER A 24 9.27 -14.97 -2.72
N PHE A 25 8.55 -13.87 -2.96
CA PHE A 25 7.57 -13.69 -4.03
C PHE A 25 6.41 -14.71 -4.00
N ASP A 26 6.15 -15.31 -2.84
CA ASP A 26 4.93 -16.09 -2.67
C ASP A 26 3.70 -15.18 -2.49
N VAL A 27 2.52 -15.77 -2.39
CA VAL A 27 1.25 -15.00 -2.34
C VAL A 27 1.21 -13.92 -1.23
N ARG A 28 1.95 -14.10 -0.15
CA ARG A 28 2.00 -13.17 0.99
C ARG A 28 2.79 -11.90 0.66
N ASP A 29 3.73 -12.00 -0.27
CA ASP A 29 4.65 -10.91 -0.61
C ASP A 29 4.16 -10.06 -1.81
N LEU A 30 3.23 -10.57 -2.64
CA LEU A 30 2.90 -9.95 -3.92
C LEU A 30 2.16 -8.62 -3.82
N ALA A 31 1.57 -8.31 -2.67
CA ALA A 31 0.89 -7.02 -2.45
C ALA A 31 1.84 -5.81 -2.35
N VAL A 32 3.16 -6.03 -2.35
CA VAL A 32 4.17 -4.96 -2.33
C VAL A 32 4.31 -4.23 -3.66
N TYR A 33 3.87 -4.82 -4.78
CA TYR A 33 3.99 -4.18 -6.07
C TYR A 33 3.09 -2.94 -6.17
N PRO A 34 3.63 -1.79 -6.62
CA PRO A 34 2.81 -0.59 -6.81
C PRO A 34 1.72 -0.76 -7.88
N ASP A 35 1.97 -1.60 -8.89
CA ASP A 35 1.00 -1.90 -9.94
C ASP A 35 0.17 -3.12 -9.58
N THR A 36 -1.14 -2.95 -9.44
CA THR A 36 -2.07 -4.05 -9.13
C THR A 36 -2.01 -5.17 -10.17
N SER A 37 -1.78 -4.83 -11.44
CA SER A 37 -1.60 -5.82 -12.51
C SER A 37 -0.49 -6.83 -12.20
N ARG A 38 0.64 -6.36 -11.65
CA ARG A 38 1.76 -7.25 -11.30
C ARG A 38 1.42 -8.18 -10.15
N SER A 39 0.76 -7.64 -9.12
CA SER A 39 0.25 -8.45 -8.01
C SER A 39 -0.72 -9.51 -8.50
N ALA A 40 -1.69 -9.11 -9.32
CA ALA A 40 -2.72 -10.01 -9.85
C ALA A 40 -2.13 -11.12 -10.75
N GLU A 41 -1.21 -10.79 -11.63
CA GLU A 41 -0.54 -11.78 -12.49
C GLU A 41 0.30 -12.79 -11.68
N GLY A 42 1.02 -12.31 -10.67
CA GLY A 42 1.75 -13.19 -9.76
C GLY A 42 0.82 -14.11 -8.96
N MET A 43 -0.30 -13.60 -8.49
CA MET A 43 -1.31 -14.39 -7.79
C MET A 43 -1.94 -15.43 -8.72
N ARG A 44 -2.25 -15.08 -9.97
CA ARG A 44 -2.76 -16.01 -10.97
C ARG A 44 -1.76 -17.13 -11.27
N ALA A 45 -0.48 -16.80 -11.42
CA ALA A 45 0.57 -17.78 -11.68
C ALA A 45 0.69 -18.79 -10.53
N ILE A 46 0.58 -18.34 -9.28
CA ILE A 46 0.57 -19.22 -8.11
C ILE A 46 -0.73 -20.06 -8.07
N TRP A 47 -1.89 -19.43 -8.29
CA TRP A 47 -3.19 -20.08 -8.30
C TRP A 47 -3.23 -21.28 -9.26
N GLN A 48 -2.74 -21.09 -10.49
CA GLN A 48 -2.70 -22.14 -11.51
C GLN A 48 -1.87 -23.37 -11.11
N ARG A 49 -0.95 -23.24 -10.16
CA ARG A 49 -0.13 -24.35 -9.62
C ARG A 49 -0.79 -25.06 -8.44
N THR A 50 -1.88 -24.53 -7.92
CA THR A 50 -2.63 -25.18 -6.83
C THR A 50 -3.50 -26.32 -7.36
N PRO A 51 -3.81 -27.36 -6.55
CA PRO A 51 -4.68 -28.45 -6.98
C PRO A 51 -6.08 -28.00 -7.41
N TRP A 52 -6.60 -26.94 -6.76
CA TRP A 52 -7.92 -26.37 -7.07
C TRP A 52 -7.88 -25.37 -8.23
N GLY A 53 -6.76 -24.69 -8.44
CA GLY A 53 -6.58 -23.70 -9.49
C GLY A 53 -6.21 -24.27 -10.86
N SER A 54 -5.73 -25.51 -10.92
CA SER A 54 -5.30 -26.14 -12.17
C SER A 54 -6.44 -26.30 -13.21
N ASN A 55 -7.68 -26.34 -12.77
CA ASN A 55 -8.88 -26.49 -13.61
C ASN A 55 -9.87 -25.32 -13.47
N THR A 56 -9.52 -24.28 -12.72
CA THR A 56 -10.39 -23.12 -12.48
C THR A 56 -9.61 -21.85 -12.82
N GLN A 57 -10.05 -21.12 -13.84
CA GLN A 57 -9.47 -19.83 -14.18
C GLN A 57 -9.96 -18.77 -13.21
N LEU A 58 -9.09 -17.81 -12.90
CA LEU A 58 -9.48 -16.58 -12.22
C LEU A 58 -9.88 -15.54 -13.27
N ASP A 59 -11.01 -14.88 -13.06
CA ASP A 59 -11.44 -13.76 -13.89
C ASP A 59 -10.71 -12.46 -13.51
N GLY A 60 -10.27 -12.35 -12.26
CA GLY A 60 -9.55 -11.19 -11.75
C GLY A 60 -9.11 -11.35 -10.30
N VAL A 61 -8.59 -10.27 -9.74
CA VAL A 61 -8.16 -10.16 -8.34
C VAL A 61 -8.75 -8.91 -7.72
N LEU A 62 -9.30 -9.06 -6.52
CA LEU A 62 -9.74 -7.98 -5.66
C LEU A 62 -8.77 -7.88 -4.49
N MET A 63 -8.24 -6.68 -4.26
CA MET A 63 -7.36 -6.38 -3.13
C MET A 63 -8.03 -5.36 -2.22
N VAL A 64 -8.12 -5.68 -0.94
CA VAL A 64 -8.66 -4.81 0.09
C VAL A 64 -7.74 -4.83 1.30
N ASP A 65 -7.70 -3.73 2.03
CA ASP A 65 -6.95 -3.62 3.27
C ASP A 65 -7.88 -3.47 4.50
N PRO A 66 -7.36 -3.51 5.72
CA PRO A 66 -8.15 -3.34 6.92
C PRO A 66 -8.92 -2.02 7.03
N VAL A 67 -8.44 -0.95 6.40
CA VAL A 67 -9.16 0.34 6.37
C VAL A 67 -10.41 0.23 5.50
N PHE A 68 -10.32 -0.42 4.34
CA PHE A 68 -11.49 -0.73 3.53
C PHE A 68 -12.53 -1.54 4.31
N LEU A 69 -12.11 -2.58 5.03
CA LEU A 69 -13.02 -3.39 5.85
C LEU A 69 -13.67 -2.55 6.96
N GLN A 70 -12.92 -1.66 7.59
CA GLN A 70 -13.47 -0.74 8.59
C GLN A 70 -14.55 0.17 8.01
N GLU A 71 -14.31 0.80 6.87
CA GLU A 71 -15.29 1.66 6.23
C GLU A 71 -16.52 0.87 5.73
N LEU A 72 -16.30 -0.37 5.30
CA LEU A 72 -17.39 -1.26 4.87
C LEU A 72 -18.32 -1.60 6.03
N THR A 73 -17.82 -1.76 7.27
CA THR A 73 -18.67 -2.04 8.43
C THR A 73 -19.66 -0.90 8.73
N LYS A 74 -19.36 0.34 8.34
CA LYS A 74 -20.28 1.49 8.45
C LYS A 74 -21.52 1.33 7.56
N ILE A 75 -21.42 0.56 6.48
CA ILE A 75 -22.51 0.32 5.52
C ILE A 75 -23.22 -0.99 5.84
N SER A 76 -22.47 -2.03 6.15
CA SER A 76 -22.98 -3.40 6.24
C SER A 76 -23.18 -3.90 7.68
N GLY A 77 -22.81 -3.11 8.67
CA GLY A 77 -22.95 -3.45 10.09
C GLY A 77 -21.67 -4.04 10.69
N ASN A 78 -21.66 -4.11 12.01
CA ASN A 78 -20.53 -4.56 12.79
C ASN A 78 -20.25 -6.06 12.61
N VAL A 79 -18.99 -6.46 12.81
CA VAL A 79 -18.57 -7.86 12.83
C VAL A 79 -18.29 -8.27 14.26
N THR A 80 -18.86 -9.41 14.71
CA THR A 80 -18.56 -9.97 16.04
C THR A 80 -17.70 -11.20 15.88
N ILE A 81 -16.56 -11.23 16.55
CA ILE A 81 -15.65 -12.38 16.56
C ILE A 81 -15.98 -13.35 17.74
N PRO A 82 -15.45 -14.58 17.74
CA PRO A 82 -15.91 -15.66 18.64
C PRO A 82 -15.85 -15.36 20.15
N ASP A 83 -14.94 -14.50 20.59
CA ASP A 83 -14.82 -14.12 22.00
C ASP A 83 -15.80 -12.99 22.42
N GLY A 84 -16.64 -12.54 21.48
CA GLY A 84 -17.62 -11.48 21.69
C GLY A 84 -17.11 -10.06 21.39
N THR A 85 -15.86 -9.89 20.97
CA THR A 85 -15.33 -8.58 20.55
C THR A 85 -16.08 -8.10 19.31
N VAL A 86 -16.53 -6.85 19.36
CA VAL A 86 -17.29 -6.22 18.28
C VAL A 86 -16.38 -5.28 17.48
N LEU A 87 -16.23 -5.56 16.19
CA LEU A 87 -15.50 -4.72 15.24
C LEU A 87 -16.47 -3.79 14.54
N THR A 88 -16.15 -2.51 14.55
CA THR A 88 -16.99 -1.41 14.09
C THR A 88 -16.28 -0.58 13.03
N GLY A 89 -16.95 0.44 12.52
CA GLY A 89 -16.36 1.45 11.64
C GLY A 89 -15.25 2.30 12.28
N ASP A 90 -14.92 2.10 13.55
CA ASP A 90 -13.91 2.92 14.25
C ASP A 90 -12.72 2.12 14.79
N ASN A 91 -12.82 0.78 14.88
CA ASN A 91 -11.78 -0.05 15.52
C ASN A 91 -11.28 -1.22 14.67
N THR A 92 -11.89 -1.51 13.53
CA THR A 92 -11.55 -2.69 12.72
C THR A 92 -10.12 -2.62 12.19
N ALA A 93 -9.68 -1.47 11.69
CA ALA A 93 -8.33 -1.31 11.16
C ALA A 93 -7.27 -1.47 12.26
N GLU A 94 -7.45 -0.83 13.42
CA GLU A 94 -6.55 -1.02 14.56
C GLU A 94 -6.50 -2.47 15.03
N PHE A 95 -7.66 -3.13 15.09
CA PHE A 95 -7.72 -4.53 15.46
C PHE A 95 -6.90 -5.41 14.52
N LEU A 96 -7.11 -5.31 13.22
CA LEU A 96 -6.45 -6.16 12.22
C LEU A 96 -4.96 -5.82 12.01
N LEU A 97 -4.56 -4.57 12.20
CA LEU A 97 -3.17 -4.13 11.99
C LEU A 97 -2.29 -4.17 13.23
N ASN A 98 -2.89 -4.22 14.43
CA ASN A 98 -2.14 -4.18 15.67
C ASN A 98 -2.68 -5.14 16.73
N LYS A 99 -3.92 -4.96 17.22
CA LYS A 99 -4.44 -5.67 18.41
C LYS A 99 -4.50 -7.18 18.24
N VAL A 100 -4.80 -7.68 17.06
CA VAL A 100 -4.81 -9.12 16.79
C VAL A 100 -3.44 -9.77 17.07
N TYR A 101 -2.37 -9.03 16.83
CA TYR A 101 -0.99 -9.51 17.09
C TYR A 101 -0.57 -9.38 18.55
N VAL A 102 -1.15 -8.41 19.27
CA VAL A 102 -0.87 -8.18 20.70
C VAL A 102 -1.68 -9.12 21.59
N ASP A 103 -2.97 -9.26 21.28
CA ASP A 103 -3.95 -9.87 22.19
C ASP A 103 -4.21 -11.36 21.90
N TYR A 104 -3.87 -11.86 20.70
CA TYR A 104 -4.19 -13.22 20.26
C TYR A 104 -2.95 -14.04 19.89
N PRO A 105 -2.91 -15.33 20.24
CA PRO A 105 -1.82 -16.21 19.85
C PRO A 105 -1.77 -16.38 18.31
N VAL A 106 -0.55 -16.54 17.78
CA VAL A 106 -0.30 -16.65 16.33
C VAL A 106 -1.19 -17.71 15.65
N SER A 107 -1.47 -18.82 16.34
CA SER A 107 -2.31 -19.91 15.82
C SER A 107 -3.77 -19.52 15.56
N MET A 108 -4.25 -18.41 16.11
CA MET A 108 -5.63 -17.92 15.92
C MET A 108 -5.73 -16.78 14.91
N GLN A 109 -4.64 -16.11 14.63
CA GLN A 109 -4.66 -14.85 13.84
C GLN A 109 -5.21 -15.05 12.44
N ASP A 110 -4.75 -16.07 11.71
CA ASP A 110 -5.20 -16.35 10.35
C ASP A 110 -6.71 -16.65 10.29
N ALA A 111 -7.24 -17.38 11.27
CA ALA A 111 -8.66 -17.68 11.35
C ALA A 111 -9.49 -16.41 11.64
N LEU A 112 -8.99 -15.52 12.49
CA LEU A 112 -9.65 -14.24 12.78
C LEU A 112 -9.66 -13.32 11.55
N PHE A 113 -8.53 -13.23 10.84
CA PHE A 113 -8.47 -12.47 9.58
C PHE A 113 -9.48 -12.99 8.55
N ALA A 114 -9.48 -14.30 8.33
CA ALA A 114 -10.40 -14.92 7.38
C ALA A 114 -11.86 -14.67 7.76
N GLN A 115 -12.21 -14.80 9.02
CA GLN A 115 -13.57 -14.57 9.52
C GLN A 115 -14.01 -13.13 9.33
N VAL A 116 -13.17 -12.15 9.69
CA VAL A 116 -13.50 -10.73 9.53
C VAL A 116 -13.68 -10.38 8.07
N ALA A 117 -12.76 -10.82 7.20
CA ALA A 117 -12.84 -10.57 5.77
C ALA A 117 -14.09 -11.23 5.14
N GLU A 118 -14.38 -12.48 5.49
CA GLU A 118 -15.54 -13.22 5.00
C GLU A 118 -16.85 -12.53 5.40
N GLN A 119 -17.00 -12.16 6.68
CA GLN A 119 -18.22 -11.51 7.15
C GLN A 119 -18.39 -10.10 6.55
N ALA A 120 -17.33 -9.29 6.50
CA ALA A 120 -17.39 -7.93 5.96
C ALA A 120 -17.69 -7.95 4.45
N VAL A 121 -16.93 -8.72 3.68
CA VAL A 121 -17.11 -8.81 2.21
C VAL A 121 -18.41 -9.54 1.88
N GLY A 122 -18.76 -10.62 2.58
CA GLY A 122 -20.01 -11.33 2.40
C GLY A 122 -21.23 -10.45 2.64
N SER A 123 -21.17 -9.57 3.65
CA SER A 123 -22.24 -8.61 3.94
C SER A 123 -22.41 -7.55 2.87
N MET A 124 -21.36 -7.25 2.10
CA MET A 124 -21.39 -6.33 0.96
C MET A 124 -22.40 -6.77 -0.10
N PHE A 125 -22.48 -8.09 -0.32
CA PHE A 125 -23.38 -8.71 -1.31
C PHE A 125 -24.71 -9.19 -0.74
N SER A 126 -24.96 -9.04 0.56
CA SER A 126 -26.21 -9.43 1.18
C SER A 126 -27.21 -8.28 1.21
N ASN A 127 -28.52 -8.59 1.02
CA ASN A 127 -29.61 -7.62 1.08
C ASN A 127 -29.36 -6.35 0.24
N ILE A 128 -28.92 -6.55 -1.01
CA ILE A 128 -28.60 -5.45 -1.93
C ILE A 128 -29.89 -4.79 -2.38
N ASP A 129 -30.02 -3.51 -2.07
CA ASP A 129 -30.95 -2.57 -2.70
C ASP A 129 -30.15 -1.47 -3.44
N LEU A 130 -30.85 -0.61 -4.15
CA LEU A 130 -30.21 0.47 -4.93
C LEU A 130 -29.43 1.43 -4.02
N ALA A 131 -29.93 1.71 -2.82
CA ALA A 131 -29.26 2.62 -1.87
C ALA A 131 -27.95 2.02 -1.36
N LYS A 132 -27.95 0.74 -0.99
CA LYS A 132 -26.74 0.02 -0.56
C LYS A 132 -25.74 -0.10 -1.69
N LEU A 133 -26.19 -0.46 -2.90
CA LEU A 133 -25.31 -0.53 -4.08
C LEU A 133 -24.61 0.80 -4.34
N THR A 134 -25.34 1.91 -4.26
CA THR A 134 -24.77 3.26 -4.43
C THR A 134 -23.70 3.56 -3.38
N LYS A 135 -23.99 3.26 -2.11
CA LYS A 135 -23.02 3.47 -1.01
C LYS A 135 -21.76 2.62 -1.17
N VAL A 136 -21.91 1.36 -1.57
CA VAL A 136 -20.77 0.47 -1.82
C VAL A 136 -19.93 0.98 -2.99
N ALA A 137 -20.55 1.41 -4.09
CA ALA A 137 -19.82 1.97 -5.23
C ALA A 137 -19.06 3.26 -4.86
N GLN A 138 -19.67 4.14 -4.07
CA GLN A 138 -19.01 5.35 -3.55
C GLN A 138 -17.84 5.00 -2.63
N LEU A 139 -18.00 4.01 -1.76
CA LEU A 139 -16.93 3.51 -0.90
C LEU A 139 -15.76 2.98 -1.73
N MET A 140 -16.03 2.13 -2.73
CA MET A 140 -14.99 1.60 -3.61
C MET A 140 -14.20 2.72 -4.29
N GLY A 141 -14.89 3.73 -4.81
CA GLY A 141 -14.24 4.89 -5.43
C GLY A 141 -13.32 5.65 -4.48
N SER A 142 -13.82 6.03 -3.30
CA SER A 142 -13.03 6.76 -2.31
C SER A 142 -11.85 5.95 -1.76
N MET A 143 -12.05 4.64 -1.57
CA MET A 143 -10.99 3.75 -1.09
C MET A 143 -9.94 3.44 -2.16
N ALA A 144 -10.33 3.40 -3.43
CA ALA A 144 -9.41 3.25 -4.55
C ALA A 144 -8.45 4.45 -4.68
N GLU A 145 -8.93 5.67 -4.48
CA GLU A 145 -8.08 6.88 -4.46
C GLU A 145 -6.94 6.80 -3.42
N GLY A 146 -7.22 6.20 -2.25
CA GLY A 146 -6.24 6.00 -1.18
C GLY A 146 -5.50 4.66 -1.26
N ARG A 147 -5.69 3.86 -2.28
CA ARG A 147 -5.14 2.50 -2.45
C ARG A 147 -5.59 1.49 -1.37
N HIS A 148 -6.66 1.77 -0.64
CA HIS A 148 -7.27 0.83 0.31
C HIS A 148 -8.10 -0.26 -0.38
N PHE A 149 -8.42 -0.03 -1.64
CA PHE A 149 -9.16 -0.92 -2.53
C PHE A 149 -8.54 -0.89 -3.92
N SER A 150 -8.40 -2.05 -4.54
CA SER A 150 -7.92 -2.16 -5.90
C SER A 150 -8.46 -3.45 -6.53
N MET A 151 -8.71 -3.44 -7.84
CA MET A 151 -9.06 -4.65 -8.58
C MET A 151 -8.38 -4.67 -9.95
N TYR A 152 -8.24 -5.88 -10.47
CA TYR A 152 -7.70 -6.14 -11.79
C TYR A 152 -8.42 -7.31 -12.44
N ALA A 153 -8.87 -7.17 -13.67
CA ALA A 153 -9.48 -8.24 -14.45
C ALA A 153 -8.50 -8.76 -15.51
N PHE A 154 -8.52 -10.08 -15.75
CA PHE A 154 -7.67 -10.71 -16.77
C PHE A 154 -8.25 -10.63 -18.18
N ASP A 155 -9.53 -10.30 -18.32
CA ASP A 155 -10.14 -9.93 -19.60
C ASP A 155 -9.85 -8.45 -19.91
N GLU A 156 -9.29 -8.16 -21.08
CA GLU A 156 -8.86 -6.82 -21.46
C GLU A 156 -10.01 -5.80 -21.50
N THR A 157 -11.20 -6.21 -21.93
CA THR A 157 -12.36 -5.32 -22.01
C THR A 157 -12.88 -4.98 -20.62
N ALA A 158 -12.97 -5.97 -19.74
CA ALA A 158 -13.35 -5.77 -18.35
C ALA A 158 -12.31 -4.91 -17.62
N GLU A 159 -11.02 -5.19 -17.80
CA GLU A 159 -9.94 -4.41 -17.18
C GLU A 159 -9.96 -2.95 -17.62
N LYS A 160 -10.17 -2.69 -18.91
CA LYS A 160 -10.30 -1.32 -19.37
C LYS A 160 -11.42 -0.56 -18.64
N THR A 161 -12.56 -1.20 -18.45
CA THR A 161 -13.68 -0.60 -17.72
C THR A 161 -13.34 -0.34 -16.26
N ILE A 162 -12.67 -1.29 -15.60
CA ILE A 162 -12.23 -1.19 -14.21
C ILE A 162 -11.19 -0.08 -14.04
N SER A 163 -10.22 -0.03 -14.92
CA SER A 163 -9.17 0.99 -14.93
C SER A 163 -9.70 2.39 -15.22
N ASP A 164 -10.61 2.53 -16.20
CA ASP A 164 -11.28 3.80 -16.51
C ASP A 164 -12.13 4.30 -15.32
N ALA A 165 -12.65 3.41 -14.49
CA ALA A 165 -13.35 3.74 -13.26
C ALA A 165 -12.41 4.11 -12.08
N GLY A 166 -11.09 4.01 -12.26
CA GLY A 166 -10.10 4.32 -11.24
C GLY A 166 -9.87 3.21 -10.21
N PHE A 167 -10.30 1.98 -10.49
CA PHE A 167 -10.20 0.85 -9.54
C PHE A 167 -8.92 0.03 -9.67
N THR A 168 -8.14 0.20 -10.72
CA THR A 168 -6.83 -0.44 -10.85
C THR A 168 -5.73 0.53 -10.42
N ALA A 169 -5.08 0.25 -9.30
CA ALA A 169 -3.95 1.04 -8.84
C ALA A 169 -2.72 0.77 -9.70
N GLN A 170 -2.03 1.82 -10.10
CA GLN A 170 -0.82 1.77 -10.93
C GLN A 170 0.14 2.90 -10.57
N THR A 171 1.42 2.72 -10.91
CA THR A 171 2.42 3.79 -10.81
C THR A 171 2.03 4.98 -11.70
N PRO A 172 2.49 6.21 -11.39
CA PRO A 172 2.12 7.42 -12.13
C PRO A 172 2.18 7.25 -13.64
N SER A 173 1.06 7.53 -14.34
CA SER A 173 0.92 7.29 -15.78
C SER A 173 0.26 8.45 -16.54
N SER A 174 -0.38 9.41 -15.85
CA SER A 174 -1.02 10.57 -16.48
C SER A 174 -0.08 11.78 -16.48
N GLU A 175 0.14 12.35 -17.66
CA GLU A 175 0.83 13.64 -17.79
C GLU A 175 -0.08 14.81 -17.42
N GLU A 176 -1.38 14.70 -17.69
CA GLU A 176 -2.38 15.77 -17.44
C GLU A 176 -2.71 15.89 -15.95
N HIS A 177 -2.74 14.78 -15.25
CA HIS A 177 -3.01 14.70 -13.81
C HIS A 177 -1.76 14.16 -13.08
N PRO A 178 -0.77 15.02 -12.83
CA PRO A 178 0.54 14.58 -12.35
C PRO A 178 0.46 14.04 -10.92
N GLN A 179 1.07 12.88 -10.73
CA GLN A 179 1.25 12.26 -9.42
C GLN A 179 2.73 11.93 -9.21
N VAL A 180 3.24 12.17 -8.03
CA VAL A 180 4.49 11.56 -7.57
C VAL A 180 4.14 10.28 -6.80
N GLY A 181 4.77 9.17 -7.17
CA GLY A 181 4.55 7.88 -6.47
C GLY A 181 5.54 7.71 -5.32
N VAL A 182 5.05 7.38 -4.13
CA VAL A 182 5.90 7.01 -2.98
C VAL A 182 5.39 5.70 -2.39
N TYR A 183 6.10 4.62 -2.66
CA TYR A 183 5.69 3.28 -2.23
C TYR A 183 6.68 2.72 -1.23
N VAL A 184 6.15 2.21 -0.12
CA VAL A 184 6.92 1.80 1.04
C VAL A 184 6.61 0.34 1.37
N THR A 185 7.67 -0.42 1.67
CA THR A 185 7.56 -1.84 2.07
C THR A 185 8.44 -2.10 3.29
N GLU A 186 7.85 -2.63 4.36
CA GLU A 186 8.60 -3.07 5.54
C GLU A 186 9.53 -4.24 5.20
N GLN A 187 10.82 -4.07 5.47
CA GLN A 187 11.86 -5.06 5.20
C GLN A 187 12.30 -5.83 6.44
N ASN A 188 11.77 -5.49 7.59
CA ASN A 188 11.96 -6.22 8.83
C ASN A 188 10.80 -7.21 8.99
N PRO A 189 11.02 -8.50 9.26
CA PRO A 189 9.94 -9.45 9.54
C PRO A 189 9.29 -9.11 10.89
N SER A 190 8.35 -8.19 10.88
CA SER A 190 7.75 -7.54 12.04
C SER A 190 6.29 -7.17 11.80
N LYS A 191 5.65 -6.55 12.78
CA LYS A 191 4.35 -5.88 12.67
C LYS A 191 4.48 -4.38 12.92
N MET A 192 5.63 -3.81 12.59
CA MET A 192 5.95 -2.40 12.84
C MET A 192 5.19 -1.43 11.93
N GLY A 193 4.60 -1.87 10.83
CA GLY A 193 3.89 -1.00 9.89
C GLY A 193 2.78 -0.14 10.53
N TRP A 194 2.13 -0.62 11.59
CA TRP A 194 1.17 0.15 12.38
C TRP A 194 1.80 1.38 13.06
N TYR A 195 3.07 1.28 13.44
CA TYR A 195 3.78 2.33 14.16
C TYR A 195 4.51 3.31 13.23
N ILE A 196 4.59 3.03 11.93
CA ILE A 196 5.28 3.91 10.96
C ILE A 196 4.27 4.88 10.36
N HIS A 197 4.18 6.06 10.96
CA HIS A 197 3.32 7.14 10.47
C HIS A 197 4.01 7.93 9.37
N ARG A 198 3.26 8.29 8.35
CA ARG A 198 3.77 9.05 7.21
C ARG A 198 2.99 10.34 7.04
N THR A 199 3.71 11.42 6.83
CA THR A 199 3.15 12.74 6.51
C THR A 199 3.93 13.34 5.36
N SER A 200 3.28 14.16 4.57
CA SER A 200 3.95 14.84 3.48
C SER A 200 3.44 16.26 3.29
N LYS A 201 4.31 17.11 2.76
CA LYS A 201 4.00 18.48 2.38
C LYS A 201 4.38 18.69 0.93
N VAL A 202 3.43 19.20 0.14
CA VAL A 202 3.62 19.55 -1.26
C VAL A 202 3.48 21.06 -1.39
N THR A 203 4.53 21.73 -1.81
CA THR A 203 4.53 23.20 -1.97
C THR A 203 4.87 23.54 -3.41
N ARG A 204 3.97 24.26 -4.10
CA ARG A 204 4.25 24.76 -5.44
C ARG A 204 5.34 25.84 -5.38
N SER A 205 6.40 25.65 -6.15
CA SER A 205 7.51 26.61 -6.23
C SER A 205 7.37 27.58 -7.39
N THR A 206 7.13 27.06 -8.61
CA THR A 206 7.02 27.86 -9.82
C THR A 206 6.06 27.25 -10.83
N CYS A 207 5.56 28.11 -11.75
CA CYS A 207 4.90 27.67 -12.98
C CYS A 207 5.78 28.07 -14.15
N GLY A 208 6.16 27.13 -14.99
CA GLY A 208 6.92 27.38 -16.21
C GLY A 208 6.06 28.07 -17.28
N ASN A 209 6.70 28.87 -18.14
CA ASN A 209 6.02 29.49 -19.27
C ASN A 209 5.55 28.47 -20.32
N ASP A 210 6.08 27.26 -20.27
CA ASP A 210 5.75 26.12 -21.14
C ASP A 210 4.59 25.27 -20.61
N GLY A 211 3.98 25.64 -19.46
CA GLY A 211 2.92 24.91 -18.79
C GLY A 211 3.40 23.89 -17.74
N SER A 212 4.70 23.66 -17.62
CA SER A 212 5.23 22.82 -16.55
C SER A 212 5.08 23.50 -15.18
N GLN A 213 5.02 22.70 -14.13
CA GLN A 213 4.89 23.17 -12.75
C GLN A 213 5.99 22.50 -11.92
N THR A 214 6.60 23.27 -11.02
CA THR A 214 7.60 22.75 -10.09
C THR A 214 7.08 22.81 -8.65
N TYR A 215 7.28 21.72 -7.94
CA TYR A 215 6.87 21.55 -6.54
C TYR A 215 8.07 21.12 -5.71
N HIS A 216 8.08 21.56 -4.45
CA HIS A 216 8.92 20.98 -3.41
C HIS A 216 8.09 19.98 -2.60
N VAL A 217 8.62 18.79 -2.39
CA VAL A 217 7.96 17.71 -1.63
C VAL A 217 8.84 17.33 -0.45
N GLU A 218 8.25 17.33 0.74
CA GLU A 218 8.83 16.74 1.93
C GLU A 218 7.96 15.52 2.33
N TYR A 219 8.56 14.35 2.37
CA TYR A 219 7.92 13.09 2.75
C TYR A 219 8.58 12.54 4.00
N LYS A 220 7.84 12.52 5.11
CA LYS A 220 8.35 12.15 6.42
C LYS A 220 7.74 10.84 6.90
N MET A 221 8.58 9.91 7.33
CA MET A 221 8.20 8.68 8.03
C MET A 221 8.66 8.78 9.48
N THR A 222 7.76 8.52 10.42
CA THR A 222 8.03 8.57 11.87
C THR A 222 7.67 7.22 12.49
N ASN A 223 8.61 6.64 13.23
CA ASN A 223 8.34 5.49 14.08
C ASN A 223 7.75 6.00 15.40
N THR A 224 6.45 5.80 15.58
CA THR A 224 5.70 6.29 16.75
C THR A 224 5.73 5.34 17.93
N LEU A 225 6.43 4.19 17.82
CA LEU A 225 6.60 3.29 18.95
C LEU A 225 7.39 3.98 20.06
N GLU A 226 6.81 4.01 21.24
CA GLU A 226 7.49 4.57 22.43
C GLU A 226 8.42 3.53 23.05
N ASN A 227 9.58 3.98 23.53
CA ASN A 227 10.54 3.10 24.21
C ASN A 227 9.92 2.36 25.43
N SER A 228 8.95 2.98 26.09
CA SER A 228 8.20 2.39 27.20
C SER A 228 7.36 1.17 26.81
N GLN A 229 6.96 1.07 25.54
CA GLN A 229 6.13 -0.02 25.01
C GLN A 229 6.96 -1.24 24.61
N ILE A 230 8.26 -1.08 24.32
CA ILE A 230 9.13 -2.14 23.77
C ILE A 230 9.14 -3.37 24.69
N GLY A 231 9.22 -3.16 26.02
CA GLY A 231 9.26 -4.26 26.98
C GLY A 231 7.95 -5.08 27.11
N ALA A 232 6.83 -4.52 26.63
CA ALA A 232 5.52 -5.17 26.67
C ALA A 232 5.15 -5.90 25.38
N LEU A 233 5.89 -5.67 24.29
CA LEU A 233 5.61 -6.26 22.98
C LEU A 233 6.55 -7.45 22.69
N THR A 234 6.03 -8.42 21.97
CA THR A 234 6.80 -9.62 21.59
C THR A 234 7.78 -9.32 20.44
N SER A 235 8.81 -10.16 20.30
CA SER A 235 9.74 -10.08 19.16
C SER A 235 9.03 -10.30 17.81
N TYR A 236 7.90 -10.99 17.79
CA TYR A 236 7.06 -11.13 16.59
C TYR A 236 6.50 -9.79 16.09
N ILE A 237 6.17 -8.87 17.01
CA ILE A 237 5.73 -7.53 16.67
C ILE A 237 6.93 -6.64 16.35
N LEU A 238 7.93 -6.64 17.24
CA LEU A 238 9.06 -5.73 17.21
C LEU A 238 10.09 -6.04 16.09
N GLY A 239 10.16 -7.29 15.63
CA GLY A 239 11.23 -7.73 14.74
C GLY A 239 12.61 -7.42 15.34
N SER A 240 13.39 -6.59 14.68
CA SER A 240 14.71 -6.13 15.14
C SER A 240 14.59 -4.95 16.11
N GLY A 241 14.03 -5.18 17.28
CA GLY A 241 14.00 -4.19 18.38
C GLY A 241 13.06 -3.00 18.16
N GLY A 242 12.00 -3.16 17.36
CA GLY A 242 11.03 -2.12 17.10
C GLY A 242 11.47 -1.09 16.07
N GLN A 243 12.54 -1.37 15.32
CA GLN A 243 12.95 -0.53 14.19
C GLN A 243 12.01 -0.75 13.01
N GLY A 244 11.57 0.34 12.36
CA GLY A 244 11.04 0.30 11.00
C GLY A 244 12.19 0.20 10.01
N VAL A 245 12.13 -0.75 9.09
CA VAL A 245 13.12 -0.89 8.00
C VAL A 245 12.36 -0.81 6.69
N GLU A 246 12.28 0.39 6.13
CA GLU A 246 11.38 0.72 5.05
C GLU A 246 12.11 0.80 3.71
N LYS A 247 11.78 -0.10 2.78
CA LYS A 247 12.11 0.10 1.38
C LYS A 247 11.21 1.19 0.82
N THR A 248 11.83 2.24 0.29
CA THR A 248 11.12 3.37 -0.29
C THR A 248 11.41 3.45 -1.79
N LEU A 249 10.34 3.45 -2.58
CA LEU A 249 10.39 3.63 -4.04
C LEU A 249 9.70 4.95 -4.39
N ILE A 250 10.44 5.88 -5.01
CA ILE A 250 9.91 7.18 -5.43
C ILE A 250 9.91 7.26 -6.95
N TYR A 251 8.73 7.51 -7.54
CA TYR A 251 8.52 7.66 -8.96
C TYR A 251 8.22 9.12 -9.32
N ALA A 252 8.86 9.64 -10.34
CA ALA A 252 8.47 10.91 -10.94
C ALA A 252 7.07 10.83 -11.56
N PRO A 253 6.37 11.97 -11.71
CA PRO A 253 5.18 12.03 -12.56
C PRO A 253 5.49 11.61 -13.99
N ALA A 254 4.48 11.05 -14.68
CA ALA A 254 4.62 10.76 -16.11
C ALA A 254 5.01 12.03 -16.89
N GLY A 255 6.01 11.92 -17.76
CA GLY A 255 6.57 13.04 -18.51
C GLY A 255 7.28 14.10 -17.67
N GLY A 256 7.42 13.89 -16.36
CA GLY A 256 8.08 14.79 -15.43
C GLY A 256 9.41 14.25 -14.91
N SER A 257 9.95 14.90 -13.89
CA SER A 257 11.24 14.54 -13.30
C SER A 257 11.30 14.83 -11.80
N ILE A 258 12.24 14.16 -11.13
CA ILE A 258 12.64 14.43 -9.75
C ILE A 258 14.07 14.95 -9.74
N SER A 259 14.32 15.95 -8.93
CA SER A 259 15.66 16.51 -8.70
C SER A 259 15.88 16.85 -7.23
N ASN A 260 17.11 17.15 -6.85
CA ASN A 260 17.49 17.56 -5.50
C ASN A 260 17.05 16.60 -4.39
N LEU A 261 16.96 15.30 -4.69
CA LEU A 261 16.58 14.29 -3.70
C LEU A 261 17.65 14.22 -2.58
N LYS A 262 17.19 14.48 -1.36
CA LYS A 262 17.98 14.45 -0.13
C LYS A 262 17.20 13.72 0.95
N THR A 263 17.94 13.20 1.93
CA THR A 263 17.36 12.55 3.11
C THR A 263 17.95 13.18 4.37
N SER A 264 17.16 13.19 5.43
CA SER A 264 17.58 13.65 6.75
C SER A 264 16.92 12.82 7.86
N GLY A 265 17.58 12.71 9.00
CA GLY A 265 17.16 11.88 10.12
C GLY A 265 17.36 10.39 9.87
N GLY A 266 17.25 9.55 10.90
CA GLY A 266 17.41 8.10 10.83
C GLY A 266 18.68 7.64 10.10
N SER A 267 18.60 6.49 9.46
CA SER A 267 19.63 5.97 8.57
C SER A 267 19.02 5.59 7.22
N VAL A 268 19.55 6.14 6.13
CA VAL A 268 19.14 5.78 4.77
C VAL A 268 20.31 5.19 4.03
N THR A 269 20.13 3.99 3.51
CA THR A 269 21.13 3.23 2.78
C THR A 269 20.63 2.87 1.39
N GLU A 270 21.55 2.47 0.52
CA GLU A 270 21.26 1.99 -0.82
C GLU A 270 20.38 2.93 -1.66
N SER A 271 20.54 4.26 -1.42
CA SER A 271 19.83 5.26 -2.21
C SER A 271 20.41 5.32 -3.62
N ARG A 272 19.63 4.95 -4.61
CA ARG A 272 20.06 4.90 -6.01
C ARG A 272 18.89 5.00 -6.98
N GLN A 273 19.21 5.44 -8.20
CA GLN A 273 18.29 5.37 -9.32
C GLN A 273 18.33 3.95 -9.92
N GLU A 274 17.17 3.38 -10.14
CA GLU A 274 16.94 2.04 -10.68
C GLU A 274 15.94 2.10 -11.82
N THR A 275 15.83 0.98 -12.55
CA THR A 275 14.71 0.73 -13.46
C THR A 275 13.85 -0.40 -12.90
N LEU A 276 12.54 -0.18 -12.82
CA LEU A 276 11.57 -1.18 -12.43
C LEU A 276 10.49 -1.29 -13.51
N ASN A 277 10.52 -2.40 -14.24
CA ASN A 277 9.56 -2.70 -15.30
C ASN A 277 9.40 -1.54 -16.31
N GLY A 278 10.52 -1.01 -16.77
CA GLY A 278 10.58 0.05 -17.79
C GLY A 278 10.41 1.47 -17.26
N LYS A 279 10.20 1.68 -15.96
CA LYS A 279 10.11 3.00 -15.34
C LYS A 279 11.31 3.29 -14.45
N THR A 280 11.77 4.53 -14.48
CA THR A 280 12.80 5.01 -13.54
C THR A 280 12.21 5.14 -12.14
N VAL A 281 12.91 4.63 -11.15
CA VAL A 281 12.55 4.72 -9.74
C VAL A 281 13.75 5.09 -8.90
N TYR A 282 13.55 5.90 -7.87
CA TYR A 282 14.56 6.19 -6.85
C TYR A 282 14.30 5.27 -5.66
N ALA A 283 15.21 4.34 -5.45
CA ALA A 283 15.07 3.26 -4.49
C ALA A 283 16.04 3.46 -3.32
N SER A 284 15.58 3.22 -2.10
CA SER A 284 16.41 3.32 -0.89
C SER A 284 15.85 2.46 0.23
N ASN A 285 16.67 2.23 1.27
CA ASN A 285 16.27 1.63 2.54
C ASN A 285 16.41 2.66 3.65
N ALA A 286 15.32 2.89 4.39
CA ALA A 286 15.31 3.73 5.59
C ALA A 286 15.20 2.86 6.84
N THR A 287 16.07 3.05 7.81
CA THR A 287 15.97 2.45 9.14
C THR A 287 15.60 3.54 10.14
N ILE A 288 14.50 3.34 10.86
CA ILE A 288 13.87 4.33 11.73
C ILE A 288 13.71 3.72 13.12
N ALA A 289 14.53 4.16 14.07
CA ALA A 289 14.43 3.69 15.46
C ALA A 289 13.16 4.24 16.15
N PRO A 290 12.69 3.59 17.22
CA PRO A 290 11.55 4.10 17.99
C PRO A 290 11.70 5.57 18.37
N GLY A 291 10.69 6.39 18.10
CA GLY A 291 10.67 7.84 18.31
C GLY A 291 11.43 8.68 17.27
N GLU A 292 12.13 8.06 16.32
CA GLU A 292 12.85 8.77 15.26
C GLU A 292 12.01 8.98 13.99
N SER A 293 12.54 9.80 13.09
CA SER A 293 11.95 10.08 11.78
C SER A 293 13.01 10.11 10.69
N VAL A 294 12.59 9.77 9.47
CA VAL A 294 13.34 10.02 8.23
C VAL A 294 12.50 10.92 7.34
N THR A 295 13.11 11.94 6.75
CA THR A 295 12.48 12.82 5.77
C THR A 295 13.19 12.72 4.44
N TYR A 296 12.42 12.47 3.38
CA TYR A 296 12.83 12.62 1.99
C TYR A 296 12.38 14.00 1.50
N SER A 297 13.31 14.79 0.95
CA SER A 297 13.05 16.12 0.41
C SER A 297 13.53 16.16 -1.02
N PHE A 298 12.67 16.58 -1.95
CA PHE A 298 12.99 16.60 -3.37
C PHE A 298 12.10 17.59 -4.13
N ASP A 299 12.55 17.98 -5.32
CA ASP A 299 11.79 18.81 -6.23
C ASP A 299 11.21 17.96 -7.36
N VAL A 300 9.97 18.28 -7.73
CA VAL A 300 9.23 17.60 -8.79
C VAL A 300 8.88 18.61 -9.86
N THR A 301 9.26 18.32 -11.11
CA THR A 301 8.79 19.07 -12.28
C THR A 301 7.81 18.21 -13.07
N THR A 302 6.61 18.76 -13.35
CA THR A 302 5.58 18.04 -14.11
C THR A 302 5.83 18.11 -15.59
N SER A 303 5.10 17.30 -16.38
CA SER A 303 4.97 17.50 -17.82
C SER A 303 4.37 18.88 -18.15
N THR A 304 4.67 19.39 -19.31
CA THR A 304 4.04 20.62 -19.89
C THR A 304 2.55 20.44 -20.17
N LYS A 305 2.04 19.20 -20.14
CA LYS A 305 0.63 18.87 -20.36
C LYS A 305 -0.19 18.87 -19.06
N ALA A 306 0.42 19.15 -17.92
CA ALA A 306 -0.27 19.13 -16.62
C ALA A 306 -1.41 20.15 -16.58
N VAL A 307 -2.62 19.68 -16.27
CA VAL A 307 -3.84 20.51 -16.14
C VAL A 307 -4.37 20.59 -14.72
N SER A 308 -3.76 19.84 -13.81
CA SER A 308 -4.09 19.86 -12.36
C SER A 308 -2.83 19.98 -11.52
N ASP A 309 -3.02 20.19 -10.23
CA ASP A 309 -1.93 20.22 -9.26
C ASP A 309 -1.33 18.84 -9.05
N LEU A 310 -0.06 18.82 -8.65
CA LEU A 310 0.64 17.59 -8.24
C LEU A 310 -0.04 16.99 -7.02
N THR A 311 -0.31 15.69 -7.08
CA THR A 311 -0.76 14.88 -5.95
C THR A 311 0.27 13.80 -5.60
N ILE A 312 0.15 13.22 -4.41
CA ILE A 312 0.96 12.07 -4.00
C ILE A 312 0.12 10.81 -4.10
N ASP A 313 0.61 9.83 -4.86
CA ASP A 313 0.12 8.46 -4.84
C ASP A 313 1.05 7.63 -3.96
N GLN A 314 0.52 6.97 -2.95
CA GLN A 314 1.35 6.29 -1.95
C GLN A 314 0.75 4.98 -1.45
N THR A 315 1.58 4.11 -0.92
CA THR A 315 1.13 2.95 -0.15
C THR A 315 0.17 3.41 0.95
N PRO A 316 -1.00 2.77 1.12
CA PRO A 316 -1.97 3.16 2.16
C PRO A 316 -1.39 2.99 3.57
N MET A 317 -1.91 3.77 4.51
CA MET A 317 -1.65 3.64 5.95
C MET A 317 -2.80 2.90 6.65
N GLY A 318 -2.66 2.67 7.94
CA GLY A 318 -3.67 2.01 8.76
C GLY A 318 -4.90 2.88 9.08
N TRP A 319 -5.08 4.01 8.41
CA TRP A 319 -6.17 4.98 8.56
C TRP A 319 -6.44 5.70 7.24
N ILE A 320 -7.60 6.37 7.16
CA ILE A 320 -8.04 7.05 5.94
C ILE A 320 -7.21 8.29 5.62
N ASP A 321 -6.81 9.05 6.64
CA ASP A 321 -6.04 10.29 6.45
C ASP A 321 -4.73 9.97 5.73
N SER A 322 -4.55 10.57 4.56
CA SER A 322 -3.34 10.39 3.76
C SER A 322 -2.10 11.09 4.35
N GLY A 323 -2.27 11.96 5.34
CA GLY A 323 -1.19 12.76 5.91
C GLY A 323 -0.59 13.78 4.93
N VAL A 324 -1.24 14.05 3.81
CA VAL A 324 -0.77 15.00 2.77
C VAL A 324 -1.31 16.38 3.06
N THR A 325 -0.41 17.36 3.08
CA THR A 325 -0.72 18.80 3.13
C THR A 325 -0.17 19.52 1.91
N THR A 326 -0.90 20.53 1.43
CA THR A 326 -0.54 21.32 0.24
C THR A 326 -0.47 22.80 0.60
#